data_d8bb8cba0d0c7689fcacf15440b0fadc
#
_entry.id   d8bb8cba0d0c7689fcacf15440b0fadc
#
_cell.length_a   1.000
_cell.length_b   1.000
_cell.length_c   1.000
_cell.angle_alpha   90.00
_cell.angle_beta   90.00
_cell.angle_gamma   90.00
#
_symmetry.space_group_name_H-M   'P 1'
#
loop_
_entity.id
_entity.type
_entity.pdbx_description
1 polymer ?
#
loop_
_entity_poly.entity_id
_entity_poly.type
_entity_poly.pdbx_seq_one_letter_code
_entity_poly.pdbx_strand_id
1 'polypeptide(L)'
;MKFGYRLILIVFTLFIIGIFFWALYSPKEEITEKIYKTLKEQEKKADLSFKTVALEEISNGVKYWELTAQTAVMNKSSNLATLKEVNGTFFKQGKPVLRFKSPAALWDMKKNEIFLDQPLGYDALLERRFSSLIKTLVKPKLSIFNLPETYKKLGYWFQAKNLSWKLTDQKLICTGGIELNKGAVTGKADKLEGDVALEKIILSGKPIISISPNHETPATVEADSFTVISAEDLILAQGNPVIYWEKAVVTATDIKYLQNEKVLKLNGKVRINYDDLQAWGDNASYDTTSQIIFLEGHAYARQIGNELKGEKVIVSLKDKKISVQGRGKFVITEEELK
;
A
#
# COMPACT_ATOMS: atom_id res chain seq x y z
N MET A 1 -52.17 19.76 -9.88
CA MET A 1 -50.80 20.13 -9.44
C MET A 1 -49.85 18.99 -9.06
N LYS A 2 -50.33 17.77 -8.73
CA LYS A 2 -49.43 16.64 -8.32
C LYS A 2 -48.69 15.92 -9.47
N PHE A 3 -49.15 16.05 -10.73
CA PHE A 3 -48.52 15.35 -11.88
C PHE A 3 -47.26 16.02 -12.38
N GLY A 4 -47.22 17.36 -12.41
CA GLY A 4 -46.01 18.11 -12.86
C GLY A 4 -44.79 17.94 -11.97
N TYR A 5 -45.02 17.84 -10.63
CA TYR A 5 -43.95 17.66 -9.66
C TYR A 5 -43.26 16.30 -9.79
N ARG A 6 -44.04 15.23 -10.07
CA ARG A 6 -43.49 13.88 -10.32
C ARG A 6 -42.67 13.83 -11.59
N LEU A 7 -43.08 14.51 -12.64
CA LEU A 7 -42.34 14.57 -13.92
C LEU A 7 -41.00 15.28 -13.73
N ILE A 8 -40.98 16.41 -13.03
CA ILE A 8 -39.76 17.18 -12.71
C ILE A 8 -38.79 16.33 -11.88
N LEU A 9 -39.31 15.56 -10.92
CA LEU A 9 -38.49 14.70 -10.06
C LEU A 9 -37.84 13.54 -10.86
N ILE A 10 -38.58 12.96 -11.80
CA ILE A 10 -38.07 11.89 -12.70
C ILE A 10 -36.97 12.46 -13.61
N VAL A 11 -37.20 13.61 -14.24
CA VAL A 11 -36.19 14.25 -15.11
C VAL A 11 -34.93 14.63 -14.34
N PHE A 12 -35.08 15.13 -13.13
CA PHE A 12 -33.95 15.47 -12.26
C PHE A 12 -33.15 14.23 -11.84
N THR A 13 -33.83 13.14 -11.51
CA THR A 13 -33.19 11.85 -11.17
C THR A 13 -32.45 11.26 -12.37
N LEU A 14 -33.04 11.30 -13.58
CA LEU A 14 -32.38 10.87 -14.81
C LEU A 14 -31.17 11.74 -15.16
N PHE A 15 -31.24 13.04 -14.90
CA PHE A 15 -30.12 13.96 -15.10
C PHE A 15 -28.96 13.64 -14.13
N ILE A 16 -29.22 13.40 -12.86
CA ILE A 16 -28.21 12.98 -11.87
C ILE A 16 -27.58 11.64 -12.26
N ILE A 17 -28.39 10.65 -12.66
CA ILE A 17 -27.90 9.37 -13.14
C ILE A 17 -27.02 9.56 -14.39
N GLY A 18 -27.43 10.42 -15.32
CA GLY A 18 -26.63 10.76 -16.51
C GLY A 18 -25.27 11.38 -16.18
N ILE A 19 -25.23 12.32 -15.23
CA ILE A 19 -23.96 12.91 -14.74
C ILE A 19 -23.08 11.82 -14.06
N PHE A 20 -23.68 10.95 -13.28
CA PHE A 20 -22.96 9.87 -12.60
C PHE A 20 -22.36 8.87 -13.60
N PHE A 21 -23.15 8.48 -14.63
CA PHE A 21 -22.66 7.66 -15.75
C PHE A 21 -21.57 8.38 -16.54
N TRP A 22 -21.74 9.65 -16.85
CA TRP A 22 -20.71 10.43 -17.56
C TRP A 22 -19.42 10.56 -16.75
N ALA A 23 -19.49 10.75 -15.43
CA ALA A 23 -18.34 10.80 -14.55
C ALA A 23 -17.60 9.45 -14.43
N LEU A 24 -18.34 8.33 -14.51
CA LEU A 24 -17.77 6.97 -14.49
C LEU A 24 -17.15 6.58 -15.84
N TYR A 25 -17.72 7.06 -16.96
CA TYR A 25 -17.26 6.75 -18.32
C TYR A 25 -16.32 7.82 -18.89
N SER A 26 -16.07 8.91 -18.17
CA SER A 26 -15.08 9.89 -18.61
C SER A 26 -13.72 9.19 -18.71
N PRO A 27 -13.13 9.05 -19.92
CA PRO A 27 -11.85 8.36 -20.06
C PRO A 27 -10.81 9.14 -19.28
N LYS A 28 -10.35 8.57 -18.20
CA LYS A 28 -9.16 9.08 -17.48
C LYS A 28 -8.00 8.80 -18.43
N GLU A 29 -7.53 9.86 -19.11
CA GLU A 29 -6.34 9.78 -19.96
C GLU A 29 -5.23 9.14 -19.12
N GLU A 30 -4.79 7.95 -19.49
CA GLU A 30 -3.74 7.25 -18.76
C GLU A 30 -2.48 8.12 -18.80
N ILE A 31 -1.84 8.29 -17.64
CA ILE A 31 -0.62 9.12 -17.51
C ILE A 31 0.46 8.64 -18.50
N THR A 32 0.60 7.34 -18.68
CA THR A 32 1.48 6.71 -19.65
C THR A 32 1.19 7.17 -21.08
N GLU A 33 -0.08 7.15 -21.51
CA GLU A 33 -0.49 7.56 -22.84
C GLU A 33 -0.23 9.05 -23.06
N LYS A 34 -0.50 9.87 -22.05
CA LYS A 34 -0.19 11.31 -22.07
C LYS A 34 1.31 11.56 -22.20
N ILE A 35 2.15 10.84 -21.49
CA ILE A 35 3.61 10.95 -21.59
C ILE A 35 4.06 10.61 -23.01
N TYR A 36 3.65 9.48 -23.58
CA TYR A 36 4.08 9.06 -24.92
C TYR A 36 3.51 9.93 -26.04
N LYS A 37 2.28 10.41 -25.92
CA LYS A 37 1.68 11.36 -26.85
C LYS A 37 2.45 12.68 -26.84
N THR A 38 2.73 13.21 -25.66
CA THR A 38 3.51 14.43 -25.48
C THR A 38 4.94 14.25 -26.00
N LEU A 39 5.58 13.09 -25.77
CA LEU A 39 6.89 12.75 -26.33
C LEU A 39 6.89 12.81 -27.86
N LYS A 40 5.92 12.17 -28.53
CA LYS A 40 5.81 12.18 -30.00
C LYS A 40 5.55 13.60 -30.56
N GLU A 41 4.70 14.37 -29.90
CA GLU A 41 4.39 15.73 -30.33
C GLU A 41 5.59 16.67 -30.12
N GLN A 42 6.32 16.50 -29.04
CA GLN A 42 7.49 17.33 -28.72
C GLN A 42 8.72 16.99 -29.57
N GLU A 43 8.94 15.72 -29.93
CA GLU A 43 10.01 15.35 -30.88
C GLU A 43 9.87 16.07 -32.24
N LYS A 44 8.63 16.45 -32.63
CA LYS A 44 8.35 17.18 -33.87
C LYS A 44 8.40 18.71 -33.74
N LYS A 45 8.23 19.25 -32.53
CA LYS A 45 8.09 20.68 -32.22
C LYS A 45 8.96 21.15 -31.08
N ALA A 46 10.09 20.49 -30.84
CA ALA A 46 10.99 20.81 -29.74
C ALA A 46 11.64 22.17 -29.92
N ASP A 47 11.44 23.10 -28.96
CA ASP A 47 12.19 24.34 -28.91
C ASP A 47 13.62 24.17 -28.41
N LEU A 48 13.81 23.23 -27.45
CA LEU A 48 15.10 22.94 -26.85
C LEU A 48 15.23 21.45 -26.62
N SER A 49 16.40 20.89 -26.96
CA SER A 49 16.77 19.51 -26.68
C SER A 49 18.12 19.48 -25.99
N PHE A 50 18.20 18.76 -24.88
CA PHE A 50 19.41 18.60 -24.07
C PHE A 50 19.79 17.13 -23.97
N LYS A 51 21.09 16.85 -24.02
CA LYS A 51 21.67 15.54 -23.67
C LYS A 51 22.25 15.64 -22.28
N THR A 52 21.97 14.65 -21.44
CA THR A 52 22.44 14.55 -20.06
C THR A 52 22.06 15.78 -19.24
N VAL A 53 20.89 15.72 -18.65
CA VAL A 53 20.33 16.80 -17.81
C VAL A 53 20.41 16.38 -16.37
N ALA A 54 20.81 17.30 -15.50
CA ALA A 54 20.75 17.14 -14.05
C ALA A 54 19.90 18.31 -13.49
N LEU A 55 18.94 17.94 -12.66
CA LEU A 55 18.04 18.87 -11.98
C LEU A 55 18.14 18.57 -10.49
N GLU A 56 18.14 19.58 -9.65
CA GLU A 56 18.16 19.44 -8.20
C GLU A 56 17.41 20.57 -7.52
N GLU A 57 16.95 20.33 -6.31
CA GLU A 57 16.40 21.35 -5.44
C GLU A 57 17.24 21.42 -4.16
N ILE A 58 17.77 22.63 -3.91
CA ILE A 58 18.50 22.96 -2.70
C ILE A 58 17.79 24.15 -2.05
N SER A 59 17.35 24.00 -0.81
CA SER A 59 16.76 25.07 -0.02
C SER A 59 17.47 25.15 1.31
N ASN A 60 17.87 26.37 1.71
CA ASN A 60 18.64 26.62 2.94
C ASN A 60 19.91 25.76 3.07
N GLY A 61 20.59 25.50 1.95
CA GLY A 61 21.80 24.66 1.92
C GLY A 61 21.55 23.15 2.05
N VAL A 62 20.30 22.72 2.12
CA VAL A 62 19.93 21.31 2.20
C VAL A 62 19.38 20.86 0.85
N LYS A 63 19.91 19.77 0.33
CA LYS A 63 19.39 19.11 -0.89
C LYS A 63 18.17 18.30 -0.53
N TYR A 64 17.06 18.48 -1.29
CA TYR A 64 15.81 17.77 -1.12
C TYR A 64 15.63 16.65 -2.13
N TRP A 65 16.03 16.91 -3.38
CA TRP A 65 16.01 15.90 -4.43
C TRP A 65 17.01 16.23 -5.53
N GLU A 66 17.38 15.22 -6.26
CA GLU A 66 18.11 15.31 -7.51
C GLU A 66 17.47 14.37 -8.54
N LEU A 67 17.51 14.74 -9.80
CA LEU A 67 17.02 13.97 -10.92
C LEU A 67 17.98 14.12 -12.09
N THR A 68 18.37 13.01 -12.71
CA THR A 68 19.16 12.99 -13.93
C THR A 68 18.37 12.30 -15.05
N ALA A 69 18.51 12.78 -16.27
CA ALA A 69 17.92 12.17 -17.46
C ALA A 69 18.94 12.11 -18.59
N GLN A 70 18.86 11.07 -19.41
CA GLN A 70 19.73 10.92 -20.57
C GLN A 70 19.40 11.97 -21.64
N THR A 71 18.13 12.28 -21.83
CA THR A 71 17.67 13.33 -22.71
C THR A 71 16.50 14.09 -22.11
N ALA A 72 16.46 15.40 -22.37
CA ALA A 72 15.32 16.25 -22.07
C ALA A 72 14.91 17.05 -23.29
N VAL A 73 13.61 17.10 -23.56
CA VAL A 73 13.03 17.89 -24.64
C VAL A 73 12.00 18.84 -24.02
N MET A 74 12.19 20.12 -24.24
CA MET A 74 11.37 21.18 -23.66
C MET A 74 10.60 21.90 -24.75
N ASN A 75 9.33 22.17 -24.48
CA ASN A 75 8.50 23.06 -25.25
C ASN A 75 8.16 24.29 -24.39
N LYS A 76 8.70 25.43 -24.76
CA LYS A 76 8.52 26.70 -24.03
C LYS A 76 7.08 27.16 -23.96
N SER A 77 6.32 26.93 -25.04
CA SER A 77 4.92 27.38 -25.12
C SER A 77 3.98 26.62 -24.18
N SER A 78 4.26 25.36 -23.90
CA SER A 78 3.44 24.51 -23.03
C SER A 78 3.94 24.41 -21.59
N ASN A 79 5.13 24.92 -21.27
CA ASN A 79 5.81 24.72 -19.98
C ASN A 79 5.96 23.23 -19.59
N LEU A 80 6.08 22.36 -20.59
CA LEU A 80 6.25 20.92 -20.40
C LEU A 80 7.66 20.50 -20.83
N ALA A 81 8.29 19.64 -20.06
CA ALA A 81 9.51 18.97 -20.43
C ALA A 81 9.32 17.46 -20.36
N THR A 82 9.73 16.74 -21.40
CA THR A 82 9.80 15.29 -21.41
C THR A 82 11.23 14.82 -21.21
N LEU A 83 11.38 13.85 -20.33
CA LEU A 83 12.67 13.29 -19.91
C LEU A 83 12.68 11.80 -20.26
N LYS A 84 13.83 11.29 -20.73
CA LYS A 84 14.04 9.85 -21.02
C LYS A 84 15.17 9.32 -20.13
N GLU A 85 15.05 8.04 -19.73
CA GLU A 85 16.01 7.33 -18.88
C GLU A 85 16.31 8.13 -17.60
N VAL A 86 15.27 8.25 -16.78
CA VAL A 86 15.28 9.09 -15.59
C VAL A 86 15.78 8.30 -14.39
N ASN A 87 16.68 8.91 -13.62
CA ASN A 87 17.09 8.43 -12.31
C ASN A 87 16.94 9.59 -11.31
N GLY A 88 16.44 9.32 -10.13
CA GLY A 88 16.30 10.35 -9.11
C GLY A 88 16.61 9.83 -7.72
N THR A 89 16.88 10.78 -6.83
CA THR A 89 17.15 10.53 -5.41
C THR A 89 16.42 11.56 -4.58
N PHE A 90 15.72 11.11 -3.56
CA PHE A 90 15.15 11.97 -2.52
C PHE A 90 16.06 11.97 -1.30
N PHE A 91 16.17 13.12 -0.67
CA PHE A 91 16.99 13.34 0.51
C PHE A 91 16.14 13.79 1.69
N LYS A 92 16.48 13.30 2.87
CA LYS A 92 15.96 13.79 4.15
C LYS A 92 17.14 14.27 5.00
N GLN A 93 17.12 15.54 5.39
CA GLN A 93 18.24 16.16 6.13
C GLN A 93 19.60 15.91 5.44
N GLY A 94 19.64 16.06 4.12
CA GLY A 94 20.83 15.83 3.29
C GLY A 94 21.29 14.39 3.12
N LYS A 95 20.57 13.40 3.69
CA LYS A 95 20.86 11.97 3.49
C LYS A 95 19.92 11.37 2.46
N PRO A 96 20.42 10.58 1.49
CA PRO A 96 19.57 9.91 0.52
C PRO A 96 18.67 8.87 1.22
N VAL A 97 17.36 8.92 0.97
CA VAL A 97 16.38 8.02 1.58
C VAL A 97 15.70 7.11 0.57
N LEU A 98 15.39 7.63 -0.62
CA LEU A 98 14.72 6.88 -1.67
C LEU A 98 15.37 7.20 -3.01
N ARG A 99 15.63 6.18 -3.80
CA ARG A 99 16.01 6.31 -5.21
C ARG A 99 14.92 5.76 -6.10
N PHE A 100 14.82 6.30 -7.30
CA PHE A 100 13.89 5.78 -8.30
C PHE A 100 14.51 5.81 -9.69
N LYS A 101 13.97 4.95 -10.55
CA LYS A 101 14.26 4.89 -11.97
C LYS A 101 12.95 4.85 -12.75
N SER A 102 12.96 5.45 -13.94
CA SER A 102 11.82 5.45 -14.83
C SER A 102 12.32 5.57 -16.29
N PRO A 103 11.73 4.84 -17.24
CA PRO A 103 12.10 4.99 -18.65
C PRO A 103 11.73 6.36 -19.22
N ALA A 104 10.67 6.99 -18.71
CA ALA A 104 10.24 8.30 -19.17
C ALA A 104 9.59 9.10 -18.05
N ALA A 105 9.69 10.44 -18.15
CA ALA A 105 8.96 11.35 -17.28
C ALA A 105 8.43 12.56 -18.06
N LEU A 106 7.36 13.15 -17.55
CA LEU A 106 6.82 14.42 -17.97
C LEU A 106 6.88 15.39 -16.79
N TRP A 107 7.57 16.49 -16.96
CA TRP A 107 7.61 17.57 -15.99
C TRP A 107 6.69 18.70 -16.42
N ASP A 108 5.65 18.96 -15.66
CA ASP A 108 4.79 20.13 -15.76
C ASP A 108 5.38 21.25 -14.88
N MET A 109 6.17 22.14 -15.48
CA MET A 109 6.84 23.22 -14.76
C MET A 109 5.87 24.25 -14.18
N LYS A 110 4.69 24.41 -14.80
CA LYS A 110 3.67 25.34 -14.30
C LYS A 110 2.99 24.81 -13.04
N LYS A 111 2.76 23.50 -12.96
CA LYS A 111 2.13 22.84 -11.80
C LYS A 111 3.14 22.40 -10.76
N ASN A 112 4.45 22.50 -11.04
CA ASN A 112 5.50 21.90 -10.22
C ASN A 112 5.25 20.40 -9.94
N GLU A 113 4.95 19.64 -11.00
CA GLU A 113 4.61 18.23 -10.88
C GLU A 113 5.39 17.39 -11.90
N ILE A 114 5.94 16.27 -11.45
CA ILE A 114 6.64 15.30 -12.29
C ILE A 114 5.84 14.01 -12.32
N PHE A 115 5.53 13.55 -13.54
CA PHE A 115 4.90 12.27 -13.79
C PHE A 115 5.95 11.28 -14.29
N LEU A 116 6.06 10.14 -13.65
CA LEU A 116 6.98 9.07 -14.03
C LEU A 116 6.17 7.90 -14.60
N ASP A 117 6.65 7.37 -15.72
CA ASP A 117 6.13 6.15 -16.34
C ASP A 117 6.89 4.94 -15.80
N GLN A 118 6.17 3.91 -15.36
CA GLN A 118 6.72 2.66 -14.85
C GLN A 118 7.87 2.85 -13.84
N PRO A 119 7.68 3.64 -12.78
CA PRO A 119 8.73 3.89 -11.81
C PRO A 119 9.05 2.65 -10.98
N LEU A 120 10.33 2.46 -10.73
CA LEU A 120 10.88 1.56 -9.72
C LEU A 120 11.53 2.40 -8.63
N GLY A 121 10.98 2.40 -7.42
CA GLY A 121 11.54 3.03 -6.24
C GLY A 121 12.26 2.00 -5.35
N TYR A 122 13.37 2.38 -4.73
CA TYR A 122 14.14 1.50 -3.87
C TYR A 122 14.93 2.28 -2.81
N ASP A 123 15.25 1.61 -1.72
CA ASP A 123 16.04 2.18 -0.63
C ASP A 123 17.43 2.61 -1.13
N ALA A 124 17.79 3.86 -0.87
CA ALA A 124 19.08 4.42 -1.25
C ALA A 124 20.29 3.68 -0.64
N LEU A 125 20.11 3.03 0.50
CA LEU A 125 21.18 2.25 1.15
C LEU A 125 21.46 0.92 0.45
N LEU A 126 20.52 0.39 -0.31
CA LEU A 126 20.67 -0.89 -1.02
C LEU A 126 21.60 -0.81 -2.25
N GLU A 127 21.79 0.37 -2.83
CA GLU A 127 22.56 0.50 -4.06
C GLU A 127 24.03 0.06 -3.90
N ARG A 128 24.64 0.31 -2.74
CA ARG A 128 26.03 -0.11 -2.49
C ARG A 128 26.21 -1.62 -2.52
N ARG A 129 25.18 -2.38 -2.15
CA ARG A 129 25.19 -3.86 -2.14
C ARG A 129 24.78 -4.48 -3.48
N PHE A 130 23.98 -3.77 -4.27
CA PHE A 130 23.27 -4.35 -5.42
C PHE A 130 23.32 -3.51 -6.71
N SER A 131 24.27 -2.61 -6.83
CA SER A 131 24.38 -1.69 -7.98
C SER A 131 24.41 -2.38 -9.35
N SER A 132 25.02 -3.56 -9.45
CA SER A 132 25.05 -4.35 -10.67
C SER A 132 23.68 -4.97 -11.01
N LEU A 133 22.92 -5.38 -10.00
CA LEU A 133 21.61 -6.02 -10.15
C LEU A 133 20.54 -4.97 -10.51
N ILE A 134 20.56 -3.81 -9.87
CA ILE A 134 19.58 -2.75 -10.11
C ILE A 134 19.76 -2.12 -11.50
N LYS A 135 20.99 -2.02 -12.01
CA LYS A 135 21.26 -1.55 -13.39
C LYS A 135 20.61 -2.42 -14.47
N THR A 136 20.42 -3.70 -14.20
CA THR A 136 19.78 -4.64 -15.14
C THR A 136 18.25 -4.60 -15.10
N LEU A 137 17.64 -4.04 -14.04
CA LEU A 137 16.18 -3.98 -13.89
C LEU A 137 15.49 -3.00 -14.82
N VAL A 138 16.15 -1.91 -15.15
CA VAL A 138 15.57 -0.87 -16.00
C VAL A 138 15.94 -1.13 -17.45
N LYS A 139 15.49 -2.27 -17.99
CA LYS A 139 15.39 -2.42 -19.45
C LYS A 139 13.97 -2.03 -19.86
N PRO A 140 13.80 -1.20 -20.90
CA PRO A 140 12.49 -0.65 -21.31
C PRO A 140 11.46 -1.68 -21.79
N LYS A 141 11.74 -2.96 -21.68
CA LYS A 141 10.86 -4.08 -22.07
C LYS A 141 10.51 -5.06 -20.94
N LEU A 142 10.98 -4.82 -19.70
CA LEU A 142 10.55 -5.67 -18.59
C LEU A 142 9.16 -5.21 -18.13
N SER A 143 8.16 -6.07 -18.34
CA SER A 143 6.86 -5.95 -17.73
C SER A 143 7.04 -5.87 -16.21
N ILE A 144 6.39 -4.91 -15.58
CA ILE A 144 6.34 -4.67 -14.12
C ILE A 144 6.06 -5.97 -13.35
N PHE A 145 5.33 -6.90 -13.96
CA PHE A 145 4.88 -8.15 -13.34
C PHE A 145 5.89 -9.30 -13.35
N ASN A 146 7.06 -9.12 -13.98
CA ASN A 146 8.07 -10.18 -14.14
C ASN A 146 9.41 -9.85 -13.47
N LEU A 147 9.38 -9.26 -12.28
CA LEU A 147 10.58 -9.10 -11.47
C LEU A 147 11.13 -10.48 -11.04
N PRO A 148 12.39 -10.81 -11.33
CA PRO A 148 12.98 -12.05 -10.86
C PRO A 148 12.92 -12.17 -9.32
N GLU A 149 12.68 -13.36 -8.80
CA GLU A 149 12.57 -13.65 -7.35
C GLU A 149 13.79 -13.17 -6.54
N THR A 150 14.98 -13.14 -7.17
CA THR A 150 16.18 -12.59 -6.55
C THR A 150 16.03 -11.13 -6.14
N TYR A 151 15.21 -10.35 -6.83
CA TYR A 151 14.97 -8.94 -6.52
C TYR A 151 13.90 -8.75 -5.45
N LYS A 152 12.94 -9.66 -5.36
CA LYS A 152 11.90 -9.64 -4.33
C LYS A 152 12.46 -9.80 -2.92
N LYS A 153 13.67 -10.37 -2.79
CA LYS A 153 14.37 -10.56 -1.51
C LYS A 153 15.24 -9.37 -1.08
N LEU A 154 15.39 -8.35 -1.94
CA LEU A 154 16.27 -7.23 -1.71
C LEU A 154 15.54 -6.07 -1.02
N GLY A 155 15.58 -6.02 0.30
CA GLY A 155 15.24 -4.85 1.08
C GLY A 155 13.91 -4.17 0.70
N TYR A 156 13.88 -2.84 0.80
CA TYR A 156 12.70 -2.05 0.47
C TYR A 156 12.72 -1.63 -1.02
N TRP A 157 11.67 -2.00 -1.75
CA TRP A 157 11.40 -1.50 -3.09
C TRP A 157 9.89 -1.43 -3.38
N PHE A 158 9.51 -0.60 -4.31
CA PHE A 158 8.17 -0.58 -4.87
C PHE A 158 8.22 -0.32 -6.38
N GLN A 159 7.20 -0.76 -7.08
CA GLN A 159 6.95 -0.45 -8.48
C GLN A 159 5.48 -0.12 -8.70
N ALA A 160 5.21 0.67 -9.73
CA ALA A 160 3.87 1.07 -10.13
C ALA A 160 3.82 1.31 -11.65
N LYS A 161 2.61 1.40 -12.22
CA LYS A 161 2.47 1.83 -13.61
C LYS A 161 2.79 3.32 -13.76
N ASN A 162 2.34 4.13 -12.80
CA ASN A 162 2.52 5.59 -12.82
C ASN A 162 2.86 6.11 -11.44
N LEU A 163 3.66 7.17 -11.40
CA LEU A 163 3.91 7.97 -10.21
C LEU A 163 3.74 9.45 -10.57
N SER A 164 2.95 10.16 -9.79
CA SER A 164 2.89 11.62 -9.76
C SER A 164 3.62 12.11 -8.51
N TRP A 165 4.53 13.05 -8.72
CA TRP A 165 5.29 13.67 -7.66
C TRP A 165 5.06 15.19 -7.68
N LYS A 166 4.40 15.69 -6.63
CA LYS A 166 4.21 17.11 -6.40
C LYS A 166 5.40 17.67 -5.63
N LEU A 167 6.16 18.55 -6.27
CA LEU A 167 7.37 19.13 -5.71
C LEU A 167 7.07 20.01 -4.49
N THR A 168 6.00 20.82 -4.56
CA THR A 168 5.60 21.75 -3.49
C THR A 168 5.21 21.06 -2.19
N ASP A 169 4.48 19.95 -2.29
CA ASP A 169 3.90 19.27 -1.14
C ASP A 169 4.74 18.06 -0.71
N GLN A 170 5.80 17.75 -1.46
CA GLN A 170 6.63 16.57 -1.29
C GLN A 170 5.83 15.26 -1.25
N LYS A 171 4.70 15.22 -1.99
CA LYS A 171 3.79 14.07 -2.05
C LYS A 171 4.05 13.20 -3.26
N LEU A 172 4.04 11.89 -3.01
CA LEU A 172 4.08 10.85 -4.02
C LEU A 172 2.71 10.17 -4.12
N ILE A 173 2.22 10.01 -5.34
CA ILE A 173 1.01 9.22 -5.62
C ILE A 173 1.35 8.22 -6.71
N CYS A 174 1.34 6.94 -6.37
CA CYS A 174 1.50 5.86 -7.34
C CYS A 174 0.13 5.26 -7.68
N THR A 175 -0.06 4.89 -8.92
CA THR A 175 -1.30 4.26 -9.42
C THR A 175 -1.01 3.18 -10.44
N GLY A 176 -1.98 2.29 -10.66
CA GLY A 176 -1.95 1.30 -11.72
C GLY A 176 -1.22 0.02 -11.35
N GLY A 177 -1.62 -0.62 -10.25
CA GLY A 177 -1.06 -1.89 -9.81
C GLY A 177 0.30 -1.72 -9.13
N ILE A 178 0.26 -1.31 -7.87
CA ILE A 178 1.45 -1.17 -7.03
C ILE A 178 1.85 -2.55 -6.51
N GLU A 179 3.12 -2.85 -6.59
CA GLU A 179 3.77 -3.92 -5.83
C GLU A 179 4.86 -3.33 -4.95
N LEU A 180 4.94 -3.78 -3.72
CA LEU A 180 5.97 -3.34 -2.78
C LEU A 180 6.54 -4.53 -2.00
N ASN A 181 7.77 -4.35 -1.55
CA ASN A 181 8.44 -5.30 -0.67
C ASN A 181 9.24 -4.54 0.38
N LYS A 182 9.20 -5.03 1.61
CA LYS A 182 10.05 -4.58 2.72
C LYS A 182 10.43 -5.77 3.59
N GLY A 183 11.53 -6.42 3.27
CA GLY A 183 11.99 -7.62 3.99
C GLY A 183 11.01 -8.77 3.89
N ALA A 184 10.42 -9.15 5.02
CA ALA A 184 9.42 -10.23 5.11
C ALA A 184 8.00 -9.80 4.68
N VAL A 185 7.79 -8.52 4.39
CA VAL A 185 6.48 -7.97 4.03
C VAL A 185 6.42 -7.70 2.54
N THR A 186 5.42 -8.24 1.87
CA THR A 186 5.07 -7.90 0.48
C THR A 186 3.67 -7.28 0.45
N GLY A 187 3.43 -6.37 -0.49
CA GLY A 187 2.13 -5.72 -0.62
C GLY A 187 1.74 -5.48 -2.06
N LYS A 188 0.44 -5.47 -2.31
CA LYS A 188 -0.18 -5.08 -3.57
C LYS A 188 -1.31 -4.09 -3.30
N ALA A 189 -1.50 -3.12 -4.20
CA ALA A 189 -2.58 -2.13 -4.11
C ALA A 189 -2.83 -1.50 -5.48
N ASP A 190 -3.97 -0.84 -5.66
CA ASP A 190 -4.20 -0.04 -6.87
C ASP A 190 -3.60 1.37 -6.73
N LYS A 191 -3.51 1.87 -5.49
CA LYS A 191 -3.01 3.21 -5.19
C LYS A 191 -2.11 3.22 -3.96
N LEU A 192 -1.00 3.96 -4.04
CA LEU A 192 -0.13 4.31 -2.92
C LEU A 192 -0.04 5.83 -2.84
N GLU A 193 -0.27 6.38 -1.67
CA GLU A 193 0.01 7.78 -1.35
C GLU A 193 1.03 7.85 -0.23
N GLY A 194 2.00 8.75 -0.34
CA GLY A 194 3.03 8.91 0.68
C GLY A 194 3.76 10.25 0.54
N ASP A 195 4.60 10.54 1.52
CA ASP A 195 5.61 11.57 1.40
C ASP A 195 6.88 11.03 0.75
N VAL A 196 7.76 11.90 0.29
CA VAL A 196 9.02 11.52 -0.37
C VAL A 196 9.99 10.77 0.55
N ALA A 197 9.84 10.89 1.87
CA ALA A 197 10.62 10.16 2.86
C ALA A 197 10.00 8.80 3.21
N LEU A 198 8.79 8.52 2.70
CA LEU A 198 8.00 7.33 2.99
C LEU A 198 7.81 7.06 4.49
N GLU A 199 7.67 8.17 5.26
CA GLU A 199 7.40 8.09 6.69
C GLU A 199 5.97 7.68 6.98
N LYS A 200 5.05 8.17 6.12
CA LYS A 200 3.66 7.76 6.12
C LYS A 200 3.26 7.32 4.72
N ILE A 201 2.81 6.07 4.61
CA ILE A 201 2.33 5.46 3.37
C ILE A 201 0.89 5.03 3.57
N ILE A 202 0.03 5.32 2.61
CA ILE A 202 -1.35 4.84 2.56
C ILE A 202 -1.51 3.99 1.30
N LEU A 203 -1.91 2.76 1.48
CA LEU A 203 -2.30 1.84 0.41
C LEU A 203 -3.81 1.77 0.34
N SER A 204 -4.38 1.83 -0.85
CA SER A 204 -5.83 1.75 -1.08
C SER A 204 -6.15 1.08 -2.42
N GLY A 205 -7.45 0.80 -2.65
CA GLY A 205 -7.88 0.07 -3.84
C GLY A 205 -7.60 -1.43 -3.69
N LYS A 206 -8.31 -2.08 -2.76
CA LYS A 206 -8.18 -3.51 -2.45
C LYS A 206 -6.74 -3.94 -2.11
N PRO A 207 -6.09 -3.25 -1.19
CA PRO A 207 -4.73 -3.58 -0.83
C PRO A 207 -4.66 -4.93 -0.10
N ILE A 208 -3.59 -5.67 -0.41
CA ILE A 208 -3.28 -6.95 0.21
C ILE A 208 -1.84 -6.88 0.73
N ILE A 209 -1.63 -7.24 1.98
CA ILE A 209 -0.29 -7.36 2.58
C ILE A 209 -0.08 -8.81 2.98
N SER A 210 1.05 -9.39 2.58
CA SER A 210 1.49 -10.72 3.01
C SER A 210 2.77 -10.59 3.84
N ILE A 211 2.78 -11.26 4.97
CA ILE A 211 3.89 -11.26 5.93
C ILE A 211 4.40 -12.70 6.04
N SER A 212 5.67 -12.91 5.70
CA SER A 212 6.33 -14.24 5.75
C SER A 212 7.53 -14.18 6.67
N PRO A 213 7.35 -14.29 7.99
CA PRO A 213 8.47 -14.36 8.90
C PRO A 213 9.22 -15.71 8.73
N ASN A 214 10.54 -15.64 8.58
CA ASN A 214 11.44 -16.81 8.59
C ASN A 214 11.09 -17.98 7.66
N HIS A 215 10.51 -17.71 6.46
CA HIS A 215 10.06 -18.74 5.50
C HIS A 215 8.92 -19.65 5.98
N GLU A 216 8.22 -19.27 7.01
CA GLU A 216 6.99 -19.92 7.46
C GLU A 216 5.82 -19.58 6.53
N THR A 217 4.68 -20.24 6.75
CA THR A 217 3.43 -19.96 5.98
C THR A 217 3.08 -18.48 6.07
N PRO A 218 2.94 -17.78 4.94
CA PRO A 218 2.64 -16.35 4.96
C PRO A 218 1.27 -16.07 5.57
N ALA A 219 1.19 -15.08 6.43
CA ALA A 219 -0.08 -14.48 6.81
C ALA A 219 -0.45 -13.41 5.78
N THR A 220 -1.66 -13.47 5.25
CA THR A 220 -2.18 -12.48 4.28
C THR A 220 -3.27 -11.66 4.94
N VAL A 221 -3.19 -10.34 4.79
CA VAL A 221 -4.18 -9.40 5.31
C VAL A 221 -4.78 -8.63 4.14
N GLU A 222 -6.10 -8.65 4.04
CA GLU A 222 -6.90 -7.86 3.12
C GLU A 222 -7.62 -6.76 3.90
N ALA A 223 -7.76 -5.55 3.34
CA ALA A 223 -8.46 -4.43 3.96
C ALA A 223 -8.92 -3.41 2.90
N ASP A 224 -9.72 -2.42 3.28
CA ASP A 224 -10.03 -1.29 2.39
C ASP A 224 -8.81 -0.36 2.25
N SER A 225 -8.03 -0.21 3.33
CA SER A 225 -6.79 0.56 3.32
C SER A 225 -5.79 0.08 4.36
N PHE A 226 -4.50 0.31 4.07
CA PHE A 226 -3.42 0.22 5.05
C PHE A 226 -2.75 1.58 5.20
N THR A 227 -2.48 1.96 6.44
CA THR A 227 -1.61 3.10 6.75
C THR A 227 -0.37 2.58 7.46
N VAL A 228 0.80 2.84 6.90
CA VAL A 228 2.10 2.52 7.50
C VAL A 228 2.72 3.81 8.01
N ILE A 229 3.10 3.85 9.29
CA ILE A 229 3.77 4.98 9.92
C ILE A 229 5.13 4.49 10.40
N SER A 230 6.17 4.78 9.61
CA SER A 230 7.51 4.24 9.84
C SER A 230 8.15 4.72 11.15
N ALA A 231 7.89 5.96 11.55
CA ALA A 231 8.43 6.52 12.80
C ALA A 231 7.85 5.85 14.06
N GLU A 232 6.65 5.27 13.95
CA GLU A 232 5.95 4.61 15.05
C GLU A 232 6.04 3.08 14.97
N ASP A 233 6.69 2.55 13.93
CA ASP A 233 6.68 1.13 13.59
C ASP A 233 5.26 0.53 13.58
N LEU A 234 4.31 1.30 13.07
CA LEU A 234 2.89 1.04 13.12
C LEU A 234 2.32 0.75 11.73
N ILE A 235 1.55 -0.33 11.63
CA ILE A 235 0.71 -0.65 10.48
C ILE A 235 -0.75 -0.68 10.95
N LEU A 236 -1.60 0.11 10.29
CA LEU A 236 -3.04 0.13 10.50
C LEU A 236 -3.74 -0.50 9.30
N ALA A 237 -4.59 -1.49 9.51
CA ALA A 237 -5.52 -2.02 8.51
C ALA A 237 -6.94 -1.59 8.88
N GLN A 238 -7.63 -0.93 7.96
CA GLN A 238 -8.95 -0.34 8.19
C GLN A 238 -9.95 -0.80 7.12
N GLY A 239 -11.24 -0.80 7.47
CA GLY A 239 -12.33 -1.22 6.59
C GLY A 239 -12.54 -2.73 6.62
N ASN A 240 -12.88 -3.25 7.80
CA ASN A 240 -13.17 -4.66 8.02
C ASN A 240 -12.07 -5.62 7.54
N PRO A 241 -10.84 -5.45 8.03
CA PRO A 241 -9.72 -6.29 7.62
C PRO A 241 -9.97 -7.77 7.91
N VAL A 242 -9.43 -8.61 7.02
CA VAL A 242 -9.46 -10.07 7.15
C VAL A 242 -8.01 -10.57 7.10
N ILE A 243 -7.63 -11.37 8.11
CA ILE A 243 -6.35 -12.07 8.14
C ILE A 243 -6.60 -13.53 7.76
N TYR A 244 -5.80 -14.03 6.82
CA TYR A 244 -5.71 -15.45 6.45
C TYR A 244 -4.33 -15.96 6.87
N TRP A 245 -4.29 -16.96 7.72
CA TRP A 245 -3.05 -17.60 8.14
C TRP A 245 -3.26 -19.08 8.35
N GLU A 246 -2.67 -19.93 7.51
CA GLU A 246 -2.92 -21.37 7.49
C GLU A 246 -4.42 -21.70 7.39
N LYS A 247 -4.99 -22.26 8.44
CA LYS A 247 -6.43 -22.55 8.58
C LYS A 247 -7.19 -21.45 9.32
N ALA A 248 -6.49 -20.42 9.81
CA ALA A 248 -7.09 -19.34 10.55
C ALA A 248 -7.69 -18.27 9.61
N VAL A 249 -8.90 -17.83 9.95
CA VAL A 249 -9.53 -16.64 9.39
C VAL A 249 -9.91 -15.72 10.54
N VAL A 250 -9.33 -14.52 10.56
CA VAL A 250 -9.56 -13.53 11.61
C VAL A 250 -10.14 -12.27 11.02
N THR A 251 -11.22 -11.75 11.60
CA THR A 251 -11.87 -10.49 11.18
C THR A 251 -11.99 -9.53 12.35
N ALA A 252 -11.93 -8.23 12.05
CA ALA A 252 -12.14 -7.15 13.01
C ALA A 252 -12.66 -5.90 12.27
N THR A 253 -13.01 -4.85 13.00
CA THR A 253 -13.34 -3.55 12.39
C THR A 253 -12.08 -2.82 11.94
N ASP A 254 -11.01 -2.89 12.73
CA ASP A 254 -9.67 -2.41 12.41
C ASP A 254 -8.60 -3.27 13.10
N ILE A 255 -7.40 -3.26 12.54
CA ILE A 255 -6.24 -3.98 13.08
C ILE A 255 -5.05 -3.03 13.13
N LYS A 256 -4.34 -3.03 14.26
CA LYS A 256 -3.08 -2.32 14.49
C LYS A 256 -1.97 -3.33 14.73
N TYR A 257 -0.90 -3.26 13.94
CA TYR A 257 0.29 -4.04 14.19
C TYR A 257 1.41 -3.13 14.70
N LEU A 258 1.84 -3.37 15.92
CA LEU A 258 2.96 -2.68 16.58
C LEU A 258 4.21 -3.54 16.38
N GLN A 259 5.03 -3.18 15.40
CA GLN A 259 6.16 -4.01 14.95
C GLN A 259 7.20 -4.22 16.05
N ASN A 260 7.54 -3.17 16.80
CA ASN A 260 8.50 -3.23 17.89
C ASN A 260 8.03 -4.11 19.06
N GLU A 261 6.73 -4.05 19.37
CA GLU A 261 6.12 -4.86 20.42
C GLU A 261 5.80 -6.28 19.95
N LYS A 262 5.78 -6.51 18.65
CA LYS A 262 5.32 -7.74 17.99
C LYS A 262 3.90 -8.15 18.39
N VAL A 263 3.02 -7.15 18.54
CA VAL A 263 1.62 -7.32 18.96
C VAL A 263 0.68 -6.83 17.89
N LEU A 264 -0.31 -7.67 17.55
CA LEU A 264 -1.49 -7.24 16.81
C LEU A 264 -2.61 -6.89 17.80
N LYS A 265 -3.20 -5.70 17.63
CA LYS A 265 -4.42 -5.28 18.34
C LYS A 265 -5.57 -5.26 17.35
N LEU A 266 -6.59 -6.02 17.64
CA LEU A 266 -7.80 -6.15 16.83
C LEU A 266 -8.93 -5.46 17.58
N ASN A 267 -9.59 -4.51 16.95
CA ASN A 267 -10.64 -3.74 17.59
C ASN A 267 -11.98 -3.92 16.85
N GLY A 268 -13.02 -4.06 17.62
CA GLY A 268 -14.40 -4.13 17.18
C GLY A 268 -14.80 -5.42 16.48
N LYS A 269 -15.77 -6.13 17.04
CA LYS A 269 -16.40 -7.31 16.46
C LYS A 269 -15.41 -8.39 16.02
N VAL A 270 -14.41 -8.66 16.86
CA VAL A 270 -13.39 -9.64 16.55
C VAL A 270 -14.01 -11.03 16.42
N ARG A 271 -13.66 -11.74 15.33
CA ARG A 271 -14.01 -13.16 15.13
C ARG A 271 -12.77 -13.91 14.68
N ILE A 272 -12.57 -15.08 15.28
CA ILE A 272 -11.45 -15.97 14.99
C ILE A 272 -12.05 -17.33 14.68
N ASN A 273 -11.76 -17.85 13.50
CA ASN A 273 -12.05 -19.22 13.12
C ASN A 273 -10.70 -19.89 12.84
N TYR A 274 -10.38 -20.93 13.60
CA TYR A 274 -9.15 -21.68 13.45
C TYR A 274 -9.42 -23.17 13.65
N ASP A 275 -9.43 -23.94 12.56
CA ASP A 275 -9.78 -25.36 12.57
C ASP A 275 -11.17 -25.58 13.19
N ASP A 276 -11.26 -26.27 14.32
CA ASP A 276 -12.48 -26.53 15.13
C ASP A 276 -12.77 -25.43 16.17
N LEU A 277 -11.86 -24.47 16.35
CA LEU A 277 -12.00 -23.35 17.27
C LEU A 277 -12.73 -22.19 16.62
N GLN A 278 -13.77 -21.68 17.27
CA GLN A 278 -14.44 -20.42 16.98
C GLN A 278 -14.39 -19.52 18.20
N ALA A 279 -13.96 -18.28 18.03
CA ALA A 279 -13.88 -17.34 19.14
C ALA A 279 -14.32 -15.92 18.73
N TRP A 280 -14.90 -15.20 19.68
CA TRP A 280 -15.44 -13.83 19.50
C TRP A 280 -15.05 -12.96 20.68
N GLY A 281 -14.94 -11.67 20.44
CA GLY A 281 -14.78 -10.64 21.46
C GLY A 281 -15.01 -9.24 20.91
N ASP A 282 -15.14 -8.28 21.77
CA ASP A 282 -15.18 -6.88 21.35
C ASP A 282 -13.82 -6.43 20.83
N ASN A 283 -12.75 -6.90 21.52
CA ASN A 283 -11.37 -6.62 21.15
C ASN A 283 -10.52 -7.90 21.32
N ALA A 284 -9.37 -7.92 20.64
CA ALA A 284 -8.35 -8.93 20.88
C ALA A 284 -6.95 -8.34 20.77
N SER A 285 -5.99 -8.99 21.45
CA SER A 285 -4.57 -8.77 21.22
C SER A 285 -3.89 -10.12 20.99
N TYR A 286 -3.01 -10.16 20.00
CA TYR A 286 -2.21 -11.34 19.67
C TYR A 286 -0.73 -11.00 19.78
N ASP A 287 -0.05 -11.66 20.68
CA ASP A 287 1.40 -11.62 20.81
C ASP A 287 2.01 -12.66 19.87
N THR A 288 2.72 -12.18 18.84
CA THR A 288 3.29 -13.06 17.81
C THR A 288 4.47 -13.89 18.32
N THR A 289 5.06 -13.52 19.45
CA THR A 289 6.20 -14.23 20.05
C THR A 289 5.73 -15.42 20.90
N SER A 290 4.77 -15.17 21.78
CA SER A 290 4.20 -16.22 22.66
C SER A 290 3.11 -17.05 21.98
N GLN A 291 2.58 -16.56 20.84
CA GLN A 291 1.45 -17.14 20.12
C GLN A 291 0.18 -17.23 20.97
N ILE A 292 -0.03 -16.22 21.83
CA ILE A 292 -1.19 -16.14 22.72
C ILE A 292 -2.13 -15.04 22.23
N ILE A 293 -3.42 -15.37 22.14
CA ILE A 293 -4.50 -14.45 21.86
C ILE A 293 -5.24 -14.15 23.16
N PHE A 294 -5.45 -12.89 23.46
CA PHE A 294 -6.30 -12.40 24.52
C PHE A 294 -7.55 -11.79 23.90
N LEU A 295 -8.72 -12.34 24.16
CA LEU A 295 -10.03 -11.81 23.77
C LEU A 295 -10.64 -11.12 24.97
N GLU A 296 -11.16 -9.91 24.78
CA GLU A 296 -11.73 -9.07 25.83
C GLU A 296 -13.06 -8.46 25.38
N GLY A 297 -13.96 -8.25 26.33
CA GLY A 297 -15.30 -7.73 26.08
C GLY A 297 -16.20 -8.77 25.41
N HIS A 298 -17.20 -9.27 26.15
CA HIS A 298 -18.12 -10.33 25.71
C HIS A 298 -17.37 -11.54 25.09
N ALA A 299 -16.23 -11.87 25.68
CA ALA A 299 -15.33 -12.90 25.14
C ALA A 299 -16.00 -14.27 25.20
N TYR A 300 -15.95 -14.99 24.08
CA TYR A 300 -16.54 -16.30 23.89
C TYR A 300 -15.64 -17.16 23.03
N ALA A 301 -15.50 -18.42 23.39
CA ALA A 301 -14.84 -19.42 22.54
C ALA A 301 -15.63 -20.72 22.55
N ARG A 302 -15.64 -21.42 21.42
CA ARG A 302 -16.25 -22.73 21.23
C ARG A 302 -15.26 -23.65 20.53
N GLN A 303 -15.10 -24.86 21.07
CA GLN A 303 -14.25 -25.90 20.46
C GLN A 303 -14.87 -27.28 20.74
N ILE A 304 -15.05 -28.08 19.67
CA ILE A 304 -15.60 -29.46 19.76
C ILE A 304 -16.87 -29.51 20.60
N GLY A 305 -17.80 -28.54 20.41
CA GLY A 305 -19.04 -28.47 21.19
C GLY A 305 -18.93 -27.82 22.58
N ASN A 306 -17.74 -27.74 23.16
CA ASN A 306 -17.51 -27.08 24.45
C ASN A 306 -17.50 -25.57 24.32
N GLU A 307 -18.18 -24.87 25.21
CA GLU A 307 -18.32 -23.41 25.19
C GLU A 307 -17.70 -22.77 26.42
N LEU A 308 -17.00 -21.67 26.20
CA LEU A 308 -16.35 -20.88 27.22
C LEU A 308 -16.71 -19.41 27.04
N LYS A 309 -17.25 -18.80 28.10
CA LYS A 309 -17.63 -17.38 28.14
C LYS A 309 -16.98 -16.70 29.32
N GLY A 310 -16.53 -15.47 29.16
CA GLY A 310 -15.94 -14.72 30.27
C GLY A 310 -15.61 -13.27 29.93
N GLU A 311 -15.07 -12.57 30.89
CA GLU A 311 -14.59 -11.21 30.72
C GLU A 311 -13.37 -11.19 29.80
N LYS A 312 -12.49 -12.20 29.96
CA LYS A 312 -11.30 -12.40 29.15
C LYS A 312 -11.12 -13.88 28.83
N VAL A 313 -10.99 -14.21 27.55
CA VAL A 313 -10.68 -15.55 27.07
C VAL A 313 -9.26 -15.52 26.51
N ILE A 314 -8.44 -16.49 26.92
CA ILE A 314 -7.04 -16.64 26.50
C ILE A 314 -6.95 -17.89 25.65
N VAL A 315 -6.42 -17.76 24.44
CA VAL A 315 -6.19 -18.85 23.50
C VAL A 315 -4.69 -18.97 23.25
N SER A 316 -4.08 -20.07 23.65
CA SER A 316 -2.72 -20.44 23.28
C SER A 316 -2.77 -21.27 22.00
N LEU A 317 -2.32 -20.72 20.88
CA LEU A 317 -2.27 -21.43 19.60
C LEU A 317 -1.22 -22.56 19.64
N LYS A 318 -0.10 -22.31 20.32
CA LYS A 318 1.00 -23.27 20.47
C LYS A 318 0.57 -24.53 21.23
N ASP A 319 -0.12 -24.31 22.36
CA ASP A 319 -0.50 -25.43 23.29
C ASP A 319 -1.90 -25.97 22.96
N LYS A 320 -2.62 -25.34 22.00
CA LYS A 320 -4.03 -25.64 21.67
C LYS A 320 -4.94 -25.63 22.91
N LYS A 321 -4.71 -24.65 23.80
CA LYS A 321 -5.43 -24.51 25.09
C LYS A 321 -6.26 -23.22 25.08
N ILE A 322 -7.47 -23.34 25.64
CA ILE A 322 -8.35 -22.22 25.91
C ILE A 322 -8.54 -22.11 27.41
N SER A 323 -8.45 -20.91 27.94
CA SER A 323 -8.68 -20.61 29.36
C SER A 323 -9.47 -19.31 29.53
N VAL A 324 -10.09 -19.14 30.69
CA VAL A 324 -10.78 -17.89 31.05
C VAL A 324 -10.07 -17.27 32.24
N GLN A 325 -9.93 -15.97 32.19
CA GLN A 325 -9.50 -15.17 33.32
C GLN A 325 -10.67 -14.30 33.81
N GLY A 326 -10.89 -14.27 35.11
CA GLY A 326 -12.01 -13.54 35.71
C GLY A 326 -13.28 -14.41 35.87
N ARG A 327 -14.44 -13.76 35.88
CA ARG A 327 -15.72 -14.49 35.96
C ARG A 327 -16.03 -15.12 34.59
N GLY A 328 -16.22 -16.44 34.58
CA GLY A 328 -16.49 -17.19 33.37
C GLY A 328 -17.55 -18.26 33.54
N LYS A 329 -18.15 -18.67 32.44
CA LYS A 329 -19.06 -19.82 32.35
C LYS A 329 -18.48 -20.82 31.37
N PHE A 330 -18.39 -22.08 31.80
CA PHE A 330 -17.96 -23.18 30.97
C PHE A 330 -19.13 -24.17 30.82
N VAL A 331 -19.39 -24.60 29.58
CA VAL A 331 -20.42 -25.59 29.23
C VAL A 331 -19.74 -26.74 28.53
N ILE A 332 -19.83 -27.93 29.07
CA ILE A 332 -19.32 -29.17 28.48
C ILE A 332 -20.48 -29.89 27.80
N THR A 333 -20.28 -30.35 26.58
CA THR A 333 -21.28 -31.15 25.85
C THR A 333 -21.04 -32.64 26.16
N GLU A 334 -22.09 -33.41 26.41
CA GLU A 334 -22.03 -34.81 26.89
C GLU A 334 -21.32 -35.79 25.95
N GLU A 335 -20.97 -35.44 24.73
CA GLU A 335 -20.28 -36.33 23.79
C GLU A 335 -18.83 -36.68 24.18
N GLU A 336 -18.20 -35.92 25.09
CA GLU A 336 -16.85 -36.23 25.62
C GLU A 336 -16.82 -36.99 26.94
N LEU A 337 -17.97 -37.32 27.51
CA LEU A 337 -18.09 -38.06 28.79
C LEU A 337 -18.27 -39.57 28.60
N LYS A 338 -18.05 -40.09 27.36
CA LYS A 338 -18.12 -41.55 27.11
C LYS A 338 -16.77 -42.18 26.86
#